data_2ff11ce5b9c4274e5d40db255c21a34f
#
_entry.id   2ff11ce5b9c4274e5d40db255c21a34f
#
_cell.length_a   1.000
_cell.length_b   1.000
_cell.length_c   1.000
_cell.angle_alpha   90.00
_cell.angle_beta   90.00
_cell.angle_gamma   90.00
#
_symmetry.space_group_name_H-M   'P 1'
#
loop_
_entity.id
_entity.type
_entity.pdbx_description
1 polymer ?
#
loop_
_entity_poly.entity_id
_entity_poly.type
_entity_poly.pdbx_seq_one_letter_code
_entity_poly.pdbx_strand_id
1 'polypeptide(L)'
;MEFGASIFFTDYSISPAGLAVALEERGFDSLWAAEHSHIPVPRRTPAPGGGELAKRYYDVMDPFVTLTAAAAATKRLNLATGICLVIQRDTIQTAKLVASIDQVSNGRFLFGIGGGWNAEEIESHGTIFGTRMQKMREQMEAMKEIWTKSTAEYDGEIVKVASMMTWPKPVQKPWPPSHH
;
A
#
# COMPACT_ATOMS: atom_id res chain seq x y z
N MET A 1 -0.13 -24.87 3.38
CA MET A 1 0.90 -23.94 2.84
C MET A 1 0.16 -22.93 2.00
N GLU A 2 0.42 -21.64 2.18
CA GLU A 2 -0.22 -20.57 1.43
C GLU A 2 0.72 -20.08 0.33
N PHE A 3 0.18 -19.84 -0.87
CA PHE A 3 0.94 -19.37 -2.03
C PHE A 3 0.41 -18.01 -2.49
N GLY A 4 1.32 -17.05 -2.61
CA GLY A 4 1.03 -15.72 -3.15
C GLY A 4 1.82 -15.44 -4.42
N ALA A 5 1.26 -14.61 -5.29
CA ALA A 5 1.96 -14.05 -6.44
C ALA A 5 2.25 -12.56 -6.20
N SER A 6 3.45 -12.10 -6.58
CA SER A 6 3.82 -10.68 -6.50
C SER A 6 4.12 -10.14 -7.89
N ILE A 7 3.64 -8.93 -8.19
CA ILE A 7 3.80 -8.31 -9.51
C ILE A 7 3.98 -6.79 -9.40
N PHE A 8 4.72 -6.24 -10.36
CA PHE A 8 4.66 -4.84 -10.76
C PHE A 8 3.64 -4.74 -11.89
N PHE A 9 2.45 -4.25 -11.61
CA PHE A 9 1.47 -3.98 -12.67
C PHE A 9 1.91 -2.80 -13.51
N THR A 10 1.95 -2.98 -14.83
CA THR A 10 2.36 -1.97 -15.80
C THR A 10 1.35 -1.93 -16.94
N ASP A 11 1.46 -0.96 -17.84
CA ASP A 11 0.65 -0.85 -19.06
C ASP A 11 0.87 -1.98 -20.09
N TYR A 12 1.96 -2.73 -19.94
CA TYR A 12 2.30 -3.90 -20.76
C TYR A 12 2.22 -5.24 -20.01
N SER A 13 1.78 -5.26 -18.76
CA SER A 13 1.54 -6.50 -18.01
C SER A 13 0.16 -7.08 -18.29
N ILE A 14 -0.09 -8.31 -17.80
CA ILE A 14 -1.47 -8.82 -17.68
C ILE A 14 -2.30 -7.84 -16.83
N SER A 15 -3.57 -7.66 -17.19
CA SER A 15 -4.46 -6.78 -16.43
C SER A 15 -4.65 -7.24 -14.98
N PRO A 16 -4.83 -6.33 -14.01
CA PRO A 16 -5.03 -6.70 -12.60
C PRO A 16 -6.20 -7.68 -12.38
N ALA A 17 -7.33 -7.42 -13.01
CA ALA A 17 -8.50 -8.30 -12.96
C ALA A 17 -8.22 -9.67 -13.58
N GLY A 18 -7.57 -9.70 -14.76
CA GLY A 18 -7.24 -10.95 -15.46
C GLY A 18 -6.29 -11.83 -14.67
N LEU A 19 -5.23 -11.24 -14.08
CA LEU A 19 -4.32 -12.01 -13.23
C LEU A 19 -5.01 -12.52 -11.97
N ALA A 20 -5.80 -11.68 -11.32
CA ALA A 20 -6.48 -12.05 -10.07
C ALA A 20 -7.46 -13.24 -10.28
N VAL A 21 -8.26 -13.22 -11.36
CA VAL A 21 -9.13 -14.35 -11.72
C VAL A 21 -8.30 -15.61 -11.99
N ALA A 22 -7.24 -15.50 -12.79
CA ALA A 22 -6.38 -16.64 -13.10
C ALA A 22 -5.70 -17.26 -11.87
N LEU A 23 -5.30 -16.45 -10.89
CA LEU A 23 -4.74 -16.91 -9.62
C LEU A 23 -5.81 -17.59 -8.76
N GLU A 24 -6.99 -16.98 -8.61
CA GLU A 24 -8.10 -17.54 -7.84
C GLU A 24 -8.56 -18.90 -8.38
N GLU A 25 -8.64 -19.03 -9.71
CA GLU A 25 -9.00 -20.31 -10.38
C GLU A 25 -7.96 -21.41 -10.15
N ARG A 26 -6.68 -21.03 -9.98
CA ARG A 26 -5.58 -21.97 -9.73
C ARG A 26 -5.30 -22.24 -8.25
N GLY A 27 -6.14 -21.69 -7.36
CA GLY A 27 -6.04 -21.92 -5.92
C GLY A 27 -4.90 -21.18 -5.23
N PHE A 28 -4.44 -20.06 -5.77
CA PHE A 28 -3.54 -19.17 -5.05
C PHE A 28 -4.29 -18.45 -3.93
N ASP A 29 -3.58 -18.15 -2.84
CA ASP A 29 -4.15 -17.54 -1.64
C ASP A 29 -4.11 -16.01 -1.70
N SER A 30 -3.12 -15.41 -2.40
CA SER A 30 -2.95 -13.96 -2.40
C SER A 30 -2.26 -13.40 -3.66
N LEU A 31 -2.59 -12.13 -3.96
CA LEU A 31 -1.95 -11.30 -4.99
C LEU A 31 -1.36 -10.05 -4.34
N TRP A 32 -0.07 -9.80 -4.58
CA TRP A 32 0.71 -8.72 -4.00
C TRP A 32 1.15 -7.72 -5.08
N ALA A 33 0.76 -6.45 -4.94
CA ALA A 33 1.12 -5.37 -5.86
C ALA A 33 2.19 -4.45 -5.26
N ALA A 34 3.28 -4.23 -6.01
CA ALA A 34 4.36 -3.34 -5.64
C ALA A 34 4.00 -1.87 -5.86
N GLU A 35 4.75 -0.95 -5.25
CA GLU A 35 4.58 0.49 -5.37
C GLU A 35 5.89 1.22 -5.66
N HIS A 36 5.83 2.12 -6.64
CA HIS A 36 6.67 3.31 -6.78
C HIS A 36 5.82 4.42 -7.37
N SER A 37 5.91 5.63 -6.83
CA SER A 37 5.16 6.76 -7.36
C SER A 37 5.84 7.35 -8.61
N HIS A 38 7.16 7.38 -8.60
CA HIS A 38 8.04 7.85 -9.67
C HIS A 38 9.48 7.46 -9.40
N ILE A 39 10.32 7.57 -10.41
CA ILE A 39 11.78 7.43 -10.23
C ILE A 39 12.44 8.78 -10.51
N PRO A 40 13.06 9.43 -9.51
CA PRO A 40 13.72 10.71 -9.67
C PRO A 40 14.87 10.72 -10.69
N VAL A 41 15.06 11.85 -11.38
CA VAL A 41 16.18 12.08 -12.29
C VAL A 41 16.84 13.43 -11.97
N PRO A 42 18.11 13.46 -11.62
CA PRO A 42 19.00 12.32 -11.40
C PRO A 42 18.72 11.57 -10.09
N ARG A 43 18.95 10.27 -10.09
CA ARG A 43 18.89 9.42 -8.90
C ARG A 43 20.31 9.12 -8.40
N ARG A 44 20.57 9.35 -7.11
CA ARG A 44 21.83 9.07 -6.43
C ARG A 44 21.78 7.74 -5.66
N THR A 45 20.60 7.43 -5.09
CA THR A 45 20.39 6.19 -4.36
C THR A 45 20.54 4.99 -5.31
N PRO A 46 21.45 4.03 -5.04
CA PRO A 46 21.64 2.87 -5.91
C PRO A 46 20.41 1.98 -5.95
N ALA A 47 20.23 1.28 -7.08
CA ALA A 47 19.16 0.28 -7.19
C ALA A 47 19.37 -0.87 -6.19
N PRO A 48 18.29 -1.46 -5.63
CA PRO A 48 18.40 -2.69 -4.84
C PRO A 48 19.08 -3.78 -5.68
N GLY A 49 20.19 -4.32 -5.20
CA GLY A 49 20.99 -5.30 -5.93
C GLY A 49 22.03 -4.71 -6.89
N GLY A 50 22.14 -3.38 -6.99
CA GLY A 50 23.10 -2.68 -7.85
C GLY A 50 22.70 -2.64 -9.33
N GLY A 51 23.53 -1.95 -10.14
CA GLY A 51 23.31 -1.83 -11.59
C GLY A 51 22.18 -0.90 -12.00
N GLU A 52 21.67 -1.09 -13.23
CA GLU A 52 20.57 -0.32 -13.77
C GLU A 52 19.22 -0.75 -13.15
N LEU A 53 18.36 0.23 -12.91
CA LEU A 53 17.02 -0.04 -12.40
C LEU A 53 16.15 -0.60 -13.53
N ALA A 54 15.49 -1.72 -13.28
CA ALA A 54 14.64 -2.36 -14.28
C ALA A 54 13.42 -1.46 -14.63
N LYS A 55 13.02 -1.49 -15.91
CA LYS A 55 11.94 -0.66 -16.47
C LYS A 55 10.64 -0.71 -15.67
N ARG A 56 10.28 -1.88 -15.11
CA ARG A 56 9.07 -2.06 -14.29
C ARG A 56 8.97 -1.12 -13.08
N TYR A 57 10.08 -0.59 -12.58
CA TYR A 57 10.08 0.37 -11.45
C TYR A 57 9.57 1.76 -11.87
N TYR A 58 9.79 2.11 -13.14
CA TYR A 58 9.34 3.40 -13.71
C TYR A 58 7.85 3.36 -14.10
N ASP A 59 7.36 2.19 -14.50
CA ASP A 59 6.08 2.01 -15.17
C ASP A 59 5.00 1.42 -14.26
N VAL A 60 5.31 1.16 -12.98
CA VAL A 60 4.36 0.53 -12.07
C VAL A 60 3.13 1.40 -11.81
N MET A 61 1.95 0.81 -11.89
CA MET A 61 0.68 1.45 -11.57
C MET A 61 0.47 1.54 -10.05
N ASP A 62 -0.38 2.49 -9.61
CA ASP A 62 -0.77 2.61 -8.21
C ASP A 62 -1.40 1.29 -7.69
N PRO A 63 -0.92 0.76 -6.55
CA PRO A 63 -1.37 -0.52 -6.03
C PRO A 63 -2.84 -0.51 -5.58
N PHE A 64 -3.38 0.59 -5.05
CA PHE A 64 -4.78 0.64 -4.62
C PHE A 64 -5.73 0.59 -5.81
N VAL A 65 -5.36 1.23 -6.92
CA VAL A 65 -6.16 1.19 -8.16
C VAL A 65 -6.17 -0.23 -8.73
N THR A 66 -4.99 -0.85 -8.87
CA THR A 66 -4.85 -2.20 -9.45
C THR A 66 -5.49 -3.27 -8.58
N LEU A 67 -5.29 -3.22 -7.26
CA LEU A 67 -5.88 -4.16 -6.31
C LEU A 67 -7.40 -3.99 -6.19
N THR A 68 -7.93 -2.78 -6.36
CA THR A 68 -9.40 -2.58 -6.38
C THR A 68 -10.01 -3.26 -7.61
N ALA A 69 -9.39 -3.16 -8.77
CA ALA A 69 -9.83 -3.88 -9.97
C ALA A 69 -9.78 -5.41 -9.78
N ALA A 70 -8.73 -5.91 -9.14
CA ALA A 70 -8.59 -7.32 -8.77
C ALA A 70 -9.67 -7.76 -7.75
N ALA A 71 -9.95 -6.91 -6.74
CA ALA A 71 -10.98 -7.16 -5.72
C ALA A 71 -12.37 -7.34 -6.33
N ALA A 72 -12.73 -6.47 -7.27
CA ALA A 72 -14.04 -6.49 -7.93
C ALA A 72 -14.22 -7.74 -8.82
N ALA A 73 -13.13 -8.33 -9.31
CA ALA A 73 -13.14 -9.49 -10.19
C ALA A 73 -13.07 -10.86 -9.47
N THR A 74 -12.80 -10.87 -8.16
CA THR A 74 -12.56 -12.09 -7.37
C THR A 74 -13.44 -12.16 -6.13
N LYS A 75 -13.52 -13.34 -5.50
CA LYS A 75 -14.35 -13.57 -4.30
C LYS A 75 -13.59 -14.15 -3.12
N ARG A 76 -12.45 -14.80 -3.33
CA ARG A 76 -11.70 -15.51 -2.30
C ARG A 76 -10.24 -15.05 -2.18
N LEU A 77 -9.62 -14.66 -3.31
CA LEU A 77 -8.22 -14.24 -3.36
C LEU A 77 -7.96 -13.05 -2.44
N ASN A 78 -6.98 -13.18 -1.54
CA ASN A 78 -6.51 -12.06 -0.74
C ASN A 78 -5.71 -11.09 -1.62
N LEU A 79 -5.83 -9.81 -1.31
CA LEU A 79 -5.23 -8.74 -2.09
C LEU A 79 -4.32 -7.92 -1.19
N ALA A 80 -3.07 -7.77 -1.57
CA ALA A 80 -2.07 -7.20 -0.69
C ALA A 80 -1.22 -6.14 -1.38
N THR A 81 -0.90 -5.08 -0.65
CA THR A 81 0.21 -4.22 -1.06
C THR A 81 1.54 -4.88 -0.72
N GLY A 82 2.41 -5.01 -1.69
CA GLY A 82 3.72 -5.62 -1.49
C GLY A 82 4.85 -4.78 -2.08
N ILE A 83 5.07 -3.63 -1.48
CA ILE A 83 4.53 -2.99 -0.28
C ILE A 83 3.95 -1.61 -0.56
N CYS A 84 3.07 -1.10 0.30
CA CYS A 84 2.68 0.31 0.27
C CYS A 84 3.76 1.18 0.93
N LEU A 85 4.20 2.22 0.22
CA LEU A 85 5.15 3.21 0.72
C LEU A 85 4.39 4.31 1.49
N VAL A 86 3.84 3.98 2.66
CA VAL A 86 2.97 4.88 3.45
C VAL A 86 3.64 6.23 3.73
N ILE A 87 4.97 6.25 3.84
CA ILE A 87 5.76 7.44 4.13
C ILE A 87 5.74 8.47 2.98
N GLN A 88 5.31 8.08 1.79
CA GLN A 88 5.12 8.93 0.63
C GLN A 88 3.67 9.43 0.49
N ARG A 89 2.76 8.97 1.34
CA ARG A 89 1.31 9.20 1.24
C ARG A 89 0.79 10.05 2.40
N ASP A 90 -0.30 10.77 2.15
CA ASP A 90 -1.08 11.42 3.21
C ASP A 90 -1.73 10.37 4.12
N THR A 91 -1.63 10.57 5.43
CA THR A 91 -2.09 9.61 6.44
C THR A 91 -3.60 9.39 6.39
N ILE A 92 -4.39 10.48 6.28
CA ILE A 92 -5.86 10.42 6.29
C ILE A 92 -6.36 9.79 5.00
N GLN A 93 -5.80 10.20 3.85
CA GLN A 93 -6.16 9.63 2.55
C GLN A 93 -5.80 8.14 2.48
N THR A 94 -4.65 7.75 3.01
CA THR A 94 -4.25 6.33 3.05
C THR A 94 -5.17 5.51 3.93
N ALA A 95 -5.54 6.01 5.13
CA ALA A 95 -6.51 5.36 5.98
C ALA A 95 -7.86 5.17 5.27
N LYS A 96 -8.30 6.16 4.49
CA LYS A 96 -9.52 6.11 3.67
C LYS A 96 -9.41 5.06 2.56
N LEU A 97 -8.31 5.02 1.83
CA LEU A 97 -8.07 4.04 0.75
C LEU A 97 -8.08 2.61 1.29
N VAL A 98 -7.37 2.36 2.39
CA VAL A 98 -7.33 1.04 3.05
C VAL A 98 -8.73 0.59 3.48
N ALA A 99 -9.49 1.46 4.15
CA ALA A 99 -10.86 1.14 4.55
C ALA A 99 -11.76 0.87 3.34
N SER A 100 -11.59 1.64 2.25
CA SER A 100 -12.40 1.50 1.04
C SER A 100 -12.12 0.19 0.30
N ILE A 101 -10.85 -0.16 0.10
CA ILE A 101 -10.51 -1.42 -0.56
C ILE A 101 -10.88 -2.64 0.30
N ASP A 102 -10.80 -2.52 1.62
CA ASP A 102 -11.24 -3.57 2.54
C ASP A 102 -12.77 -3.79 2.43
N GLN A 103 -13.56 -2.72 2.29
CA GLN A 103 -14.99 -2.82 2.00
C GLN A 103 -15.27 -3.44 0.63
N VAL A 104 -14.61 -2.97 -0.44
CA VAL A 104 -14.79 -3.49 -1.81
C VAL A 104 -14.41 -4.97 -1.90
N SER A 105 -13.36 -5.38 -1.22
CA SER A 105 -12.89 -6.76 -1.18
C SER A 105 -13.68 -7.66 -0.21
N ASN A 106 -14.58 -7.09 0.59
CA ASN A 106 -15.28 -7.80 1.67
C ASN A 106 -14.31 -8.45 2.68
N GLY A 107 -13.34 -7.67 3.16
CA GLY A 107 -12.42 -8.10 4.20
C GLY A 107 -11.29 -9.02 3.72
N ARG A 108 -10.85 -8.90 2.46
CA ARG A 108 -9.74 -9.69 1.89
C ARG A 108 -8.46 -8.86 1.67
N PHE A 109 -8.42 -7.63 2.16
CA PHE A 109 -7.27 -6.77 1.98
C PHE A 109 -6.21 -7.01 3.07
N LEU A 110 -4.96 -7.16 2.65
CA LEU A 110 -3.77 -7.26 3.51
C LEU A 110 -2.91 -6.02 3.27
N PHE A 111 -2.62 -5.29 4.33
CA PHE A 111 -1.92 -4.02 4.24
C PHE A 111 -0.42 -4.20 4.50
N GLY A 112 0.34 -4.61 3.48
CA GLY A 112 1.80 -4.65 3.52
C GLY A 112 2.40 -3.26 3.38
N ILE A 113 3.26 -2.86 4.32
CA ILE A 113 3.85 -1.52 4.39
C ILE A 113 5.37 -1.57 4.43
N GLY A 114 6.02 -0.48 4.05
CA GLY A 114 7.46 -0.35 4.17
C GLY A 114 7.97 1.07 4.05
N GLY A 115 9.21 1.27 4.55
CA GLY A 115 9.88 2.56 4.57
C GLY A 115 10.62 2.93 3.29
N GLY A 116 10.56 2.10 2.25
CA GLY A 116 11.20 2.37 0.96
C GLY A 116 12.74 2.43 1.00
N TRP A 117 13.33 2.43 -0.16
CA TRP A 117 14.79 2.45 -0.34
C TRP A 117 15.31 3.69 -1.08
N ASN A 118 14.49 4.29 -1.98
CA ASN A 118 14.89 5.40 -2.84
C ASN A 118 14.72 6.72 -2.11
N ALA A 119 15.82 7.28 -1.60
CA ALA A 119 15.79 8.48 -0.78
C ALA A 119 15.18 9.67 -1.52
N GLU A 120 15.57 9.89 -2.77
CA GLU A 120 15.09 11.02 -3.56
C GLU A 120 13.59 10.93 -3.87
N GLU A 121 13.06 9.73 -4.11
CA GLU A 121 11.62 9.52 -4.26
C GLU A 121 10.86 9.87 -2.98
N ILE A 122 11.35 9.38 -1.84
CA ILE A 122 10.78 9.64 -0.51
C ILE A 122 10.80 11.14 -0.18
N GLU A 123 11.92 11.81 -0.44
CA GLU A 123 12.10 13.24 -0.18
C GLU A 123 11.23 14.11 -1.10
N SER A 124 10.94 13.67 -2.34
CA SER A 124 10.00 14.34 -3.24
C SER A 124 8.58 14.43 -2.68
N HIS A 125 8.22 13.52 -1.76
CA HIS A 125 6.95 13.53 -1.03
C HIS A 125 7.03 14.25 0.32
N GLY A 126 8.09 15.03 0.57
CA GLY A 126 8.26 15.82 1.79
C GLY A 126 8.63 15.00 3.03
N THR A 127 9.05 13.76 2.87
CA THR A 127 9.49 12.91 3.98
C THR A 127 11.02 12.95 4.10
N ILE A 128 11.51 13.24 5.30
CA ILE A 128 12.95 13.16 5.58
C ILE A 128 13.37 11.69 5.63
N PHE A 129 14.28 11.28 4.75
CA PHE A 129 14.69 9.87 4.63
C PHE A 129 15.18 9.28 5.95
N GLY A 130 15.94 10.04 6.74
CA GLY A 130 16.48 9.58 8.03
C GLY A 130 15.42 9.26 9.08
N THR A 131 14.27 9.92 9.06
CA THR A 131 13.18 9.74 10.03
C THR A 131 11.98 8.96 9.48
N ARG A 132 12.09 8.41 8.25
CA ARG A 132 10.99 7.72 7.57
C ARG A 132 10.39 6.55 8.36
N MET A 133 11.20 5.82 9.12
CA MET A 133 10.72 4.69 9.92
C MET A 133 9.88 5.17 11.13
N GLN A 134 10.29 6.30 11.75
CA GLN A 134 9.48 6.95 12.78
C GLN A 134 8.16 7.46 12.19
N LYS A 135 8.22 8.17 11.05
CA LYS A 135 7.01 8.62 10.34
C LYS A 135 6.08 7.45 10.02
N MET A 136 6.60 6.34 9.49
CA MET A 136 5.83 5.13 9.19
C MET A 136 5.10 4.59 10.43
N ARG A 137 5.79 4.48 11.56
CA ARG A 137 5.20 4.04 12.82
C ARG A 137 4.07 4.96 13.26
N GLU A 138 4.32 6.28 13.29
CA GLU A 138 3.32 7.27 13.70
C GLU A 138 2.11 7.30 12.76
N GLN A 139 2.32 7.16 11.43
CA GLN A 139 1.23 7.02 10.47
C GLN A 139 0.37 5.79 10.75
N MET A 140 0.99 4.65 11.06
CA MET A 140 0.25 3.43 11.40
C MET A 140 -0.53 3.58 12.71
N GLU A 141 0.03 4.22 13.73
CA GLU A 141 -0.66 4.53 14.98
C GLU A 141 -1.87 5.43 14.73
N ALA A 142 -1.69 6.52 13.97
CA ALA A 142 -2.76 7.43 13.59
C ALA A 142 -3.88 6.71 12.78
N MET A 143 -3.51 5.87 11.82
CA MET A 143 -4.47 5.11 11.03
C MET A 143 -5.27 4.11 11.87
N LYS A 144 -4.67 3.46 12.87
CA LYS A 144 -5.37 2.59 13.82
C LYS A 144 -6.42 3.36 14.62
N GLU A 145 -6.10 4.58 15.08
CA GLU A 145 -7.08 5.49 15.69
C GLU A 145 -8.24 5.80 14.74
N ILE A 146 -7.91 6.17 13.50
CA ILE A 146 -8.89 6.48 12.45
C ILE A 146 -9.82 5.29 12.16
N TRP A 147 -9.31 4.06 12.11
CA TRP A 147 -10.13 2.88 11.80
C TRP A 147 -10.99 2.40 12.96
N THR A 148 -10.59 2.66 14.19
CA THR A 148 -11.26 2.08 15.38
C THR A 148 -12.17 3.05 16.12
N LYS A 149 -11.90 4.35 16.08
CA LYS A 149 -12.65 5.36 16.82
C LYS A 149 -13.66 6.09 15.94
N SER A 150 -14.81 6.45 16.51
CA SER A 150 -15.82 7.29 15.83
C SER A 150 -15.27 8.71 15.59
N THR A 151 -14.60 9.27 16.58
CA THR A 151 -13.82 10.51 16.49
C THR A 151 -12.36 10.14 16.79
N ALA A 152 -11.49 10.41 15.84
CA ALA A 152 -10.07 10.08 15.92
C ALA A 152 -9.22 11.35 15.97
N GLU A 153 -8.15 11.29 16.73
CA GLU A 153 -7.10 12.30 16.77
C GLU A 153 -5.76 11.61 17.03
N TYR A 154 -4.68 12.22 16.59
CA TYR A 154 -3.33 11.74 16.87
C TYR A 154 -2.35 12.90 16.94
N ASP A 155 -1.53 12.96 17.99
CA ASP A 155 -0.52 14.00 18.19
C ASP A 155 0.86 13.36 18.40
N GLY A 156 1.47 12.95 17.30
CA GLY A 156 2.84 12.44 17.25
C GLY A 156 3.87 13.57 17.09
N GLU A 157 5.12 13.20 17.01
CA GLU A 157 6.22 14.13 16.77
C GLU A 157 6.23 14.60 15.29
N ILE A 158 6.02 13.67 14.36
CA ILE A 158 6.04 13.90 12.90
C ILE A 158 4.62 13.98 12.35
N VAL A 159 3.74 13.09 12.79
CA VAL A 159 2.37 12.96 12.27
C VAL A 159 1.38 13.58 13.25
N LYS A 160 0.56 14.50 12.73
CA LYS A 160 -0.51 15.13 13.51
C LYS A 160 -1.83 15.01 12.76
N VAL A 161 -2.85 14.50 13.45
CA VAL A 161 -4.21 14.40 12.94
C VAL A 161 -5.13 15.11 13.93
N ALA A 162 -5.69 16.24 13.52
CA ALA A 162 -6.67 16.95 14.33
C ALA A 162 -7.94 16.11 14.50
N SER A 163 -8.68 16.35 15.57
CA SER A 163 -9.91 15.62 15.88
C SER A 163 -10.87 15.61 14.69
N MET A 164 -11.20 14.42 14.18
CA MET A 164 -12.00 14.27 12.97
C MET A 164 -12.79 12.95 12.94
N MET A 165 -13.75 12.87 12.04
CA MET A 165 -14.51 11.66 11.75
C MET A 165 -14.34 11.25 10.29
N THR A 166 -14.19 9.95 10.03
CA THR A 166 -14.16 9.39 8.67
C THR A 166 -14.83 8.01 8.63
N TRP A 167 -15.58 7.78 7.58
CA TRP A 167 -16.30 6.54 7.27
C TRP A 167 -16.15 6.22 5.78
N PRO A 168 -16.27 4.95 5.31
CA PRO A 168 -16.50 3.76 6.14
C PRO A 168 -15.28 3.38 6.99
N LYS A 169 -15.52 2.52 8.00
CA LYS A 169 -14.45 1.80 8.69
C LYS A 169 -14.13 0.51 7.92
N PRO A 170 -12.95 -0.10 8.10
CA PRO A 170 -12.68 -1.42 7.55
C PRO A 170 -13.70 -2.49 7.99
N VAL A 171 -13.91 -3.49 7.13
CA VAL A 171 -14.70 -4.69 7.47
C VAL A 171 -13.95 -5.52 8.52
N GLN A 172 -12.66 -5.73 8.29
CA GLN A 172 -11.80 -6.48 9.20
C GLN A 172 -11.61 -5.77 10.55
N LYS A 173 -11.60 -6.53 11.63
CA LYS A 173 -11.48 -5.99 12.98
C LYS A 173 -10.24 -6.55 13.68
N PRO A 174 -9.51 -5.72 14.42
CA PRO A 174 -9.74 -4.27 14.64
C PRO A 174 -9.41 -3.40 13.40
N TRP A 175 -8.62 -3.86 12.48
CA TRP A 175 -8.23 -3.27 11.19
C TRP A 175 -7.68 -4.36 10.26
N PRO A 176 -7.47 -4.09 8.94
CA PRO A 176 -6.82 -5.05 8.05
C PRO A 176 -5.44 -5.47 8.57
N PRO A 177 -5.07 -6.76 8.48
CA PRO A 177 -3.75 -7.22 8.89
C PRO A 177 -2.64 -6.41 8.22
N SER A 178 -1.68 -5.92 9.02
CA SER A 178 -0.53 -5.17 8.51
C SER A 178 0.74 -5.99 8.67
N HIS A 179 1.54 -6.03 7.60
CA HIS A 179 2.82 -6.73 7.52
C HIS A 179 3.93 -5.74 7.17
N HIS A 180 5.09 -5.86 7.78
CA HIS A 180 6.29 -5.03 7.57
C HIS A 180 7.56 -5.86 7.65
#